data_d031c9e5dec071601cee532a3b658985
#
_entry.id   d031c9e5dec071601cee532a3b658985
#
_cell.length_a   1.000
_cell.length_b   1.000
_cell.length_c   1.000
_cell.angle_alpha   90.00
_cell.angle_beta   90.00
_cell.angle_gamma   90.00
#
_symmetry.space_group_name_H-M   'P 1'
#
loop_
_entity.id
_entity.type
_entity.pdbx_description
1 polymer ?
#
loop_
_entity_poly.entity_id
_entity_poly.type
_entity_poly.pdbx_seq_one_letter_code
_entity_poly.pdbx_strand_id
1 'polypeptide(L)'
;MNDMSCKGQNADALTAPIFEIKRFAVHDGDGIRTTVFFKGCPMKCIWCHNPEGLSALPQLAYYENSCVSCLRCVSVCPNNAHTGVKGVHFFDRSKCVVCGECAKNCLSGALELYGKTVTVKQLLPVVCEDADFYRNSGGGVTLSGGECLLYADFCRQLLRKLKQRGISTAVDTCGYVPKSAFDAVMPYTDVFLYDVKAVDEDVHMRCTGRSNRLILDNLMYIDGKGCGIEVRVPFVPGYNDRQMQKTAMFLSRLKNIKKVRLLPYHNYAGSKYAALDMPLALPARLPSDEEMAAARALMRSYALPVAE
;
A
#
# COMPACT_ATOMS: atom_id res chain seq x y z
N MET A 1 -2.85 6.41 -46.05
CA MET A 1 -2.17 5.14 -45.78
C MET A 1 -0.91 5.49 -44.98
N ASN A 2 -0.99 5.46 -43.68
CA ASN A 2 0.18 5.43 -42.78
C ASN A 2 -0.23 4.55 -41.60
N ASP A 3 0.28 3.34 -41.68
CA ASP A 3 0.16 2.27 -40.69
C ASP A 3 0.99 2.65 -39.46
N MET A 4 0.31 3.12 -38.42
CA MET A 4 0.95 3.26 -37.10
C MET A 4 0.92 1.90 -36.40
N SER A 5 1.89 1.05 -36.73
CA SER A 5 2.18 -0.19 -36.02
C SER A 5 2.48 0.13 -34.55
N CYS A 6 1.54 -0.17 -33.66
CA CYS A 6 1.78 -0.30 -32.23
C CYS A 6 2.88 -1.37 -32.03
N LYS A 7 4.12 -0.93 -31.88
CA LYS A 7 5.22 -1.81 -31.44
C LYS A 7 4.83 -2.42 -30.10
N GLY A 8 4.50 -3.70 -30.09
CA GLY A 8 4.27 -4.47 -28.88
C GLY A 8 5.54 -4.40 -28.01
N GLN A 9 5.48 -3.62 -26.93
CA GLN A 9 6.49 -3.67 -25.89
C GLN A 9 6.55 -5.11 -25.38
N ASN A 10 7.76 -5.66 -25.35
CA ASN A 10 8.03 -7.04 -24.94
C ASN A 10 7.41 -7.25 -23.54
N ALA A 11 6.32 -7.99 -23.44
CA ALA A 11 5.50 -8.12 -22.24
C ALA A 11 6.30 -8.67 -21.04
N ASP A 12 7.45 -9.30 -21.28
CA ASP A 12 8.35 -9.82 -20.25
C ASP A 12 9.32 -8.75 -19.67
N ALA A 13 9.35 -7.54 -20.25
CA ALA A 13 10.24 -6.46 -19.83
C ALA A 13 9.60 -5.50 -18.79
N LEU A 14 8.30 -5.63 -18.50
CA LEU A 14 7.65 -4.76 -17.51
C LEU A 14 8.16 -5.04 -16.11
N THR A 15 8.60 -3.98 -15.44
CA THR A 15 9.10 -4.04 -14.07
C THR A 15 8.34 -3.10 -13.15
N ALA A 16 8.33 -3.41 -11.85
CA ALA A 16 7.84 -2.50 -10.82
C ALA A 16 8.69 -2.63 -9.54
N PRO A 17 8.87 -1.54 -8.79
CA PRO A 17 9.51 -1.60 -7.49
C PRO A 17 8.50 -2.06 -6.43
N ILE A 18 8.90 -3.06 -5.64
CA ILE A 18 8.13 -3.54 -4.49
C ILE A 18 9.01 -3.47 -3.24
N PHE A 19 8.39 -3.31 -2.07
CA PHE A 19 9.14 -3.36 -0.82
C PHE A 19 8.85 -4.61 0.02
N GLU A 20 7.68 -5.23 -0.15
CA GLU A 20 7.31 -6.41 0.62
C GLU A 20 6.38 -7.34 -0.20
N ILE A 21 6.46 -8.63 0.11
CA ILE A 21 5.46 -9.64 -0.26
C ILE A 21 5.02 -10.29 1.05
N LYS A 22 3.81 -9.96 1.50
CA LYS A 22 3.23 -10.49 2.75
C LYS A 22 2.32 -11.66 2.44
N ARG A 23 2.74 -12.84 2.86
CA ARG A 23 1.93 -14.06 2.76
C ARG A 23 0.96 -14.15 3.94
N PHE A 24 -0.12 -14.89 3.78
CA PHE A 24 -1.14 -15.14 4.81
C PHE A 24 -1.78 -13.86 5.39
N ALA A 25 -1.93 -12.82 4.57
CA ALA A 25 -2.67 -11.61 4.94
C ALA A 25 -4.17 -11.92 5.04
N VAL A 26 -4.82 -11.50 6.14
CA VAL A 26 -6.24 -11.71 6.42
C VAL A 26 -7.05 -10.41 6.47
N HIS A 27 -6.40 -9.28 6.21
CA HIS A 27 -7.02 -7.94 6.25
C HIS A 27 -7.03 -7.23 4.89
N ASP A 28 -6.45 -7.85 3.87
CA ASP A 28 -6.27 -7.25 2.54
C ASP A 28 -7.25 -7.82 1.49
N GLY A 29 -8.50 -7.94 1.87
CA GLY A 29 -9.61 -8.57 1.15
C GLY A 29 -10.10 -9.83 1.87
N ASP A 30 -11.06 -10.54 1.23
CA ASP A 30 -11.63 -11.75 1.81
C ASP A 30 -10.68 -12.96 1.68
N GLY A 31 -10.74 -13.86 2.67
CA GLY A 31 -9.94 -15.08 2.73
C GLY A 31 -8.46 -14.84 3.06
N ILE A 32 -7.65 -15.89 2.89
CA ILE A 32 -6.19 -15.82 3.06
C ILE A 32 -5.59 -15.29 1.74
N ARG A 33 -4.76 -14.24 1.82
CA ARG A 33 -4.20 -13.60 0.63
C ARG A 33 -2.69 -13.45 0.72
N THR A 34 -2.05 -13.36 -0.44
CA THR A 34 -0.69 -12.83 -0.53
C THR A 34 -0.77 -11.41 -1.07
N THR A 35 -0.27 -10.45 -0.27
CA THR A 35 -0.28 -9.03 -0.62
C THR A 35 1.09 -8.61 -1.11
N VAL A 36 1.13 -8.01 -2.30
CA VAL A 36 2.34 -7.41 -2.88
C VAL A 36 2.30 -5.90 -2.64
N PHE A 37 3.30 -5.38 -1.94
CA PHE A 37 3.38 -3.96 -1.62
C PHE A 37 4.35 -3.23 -2.54
N PHE A 38 3.80 -2.34 -3.37
CA PHE A 38 4.54 -1.54 -4.34
C PHE A 38 5.13 -0.28 -3.69
N LYS A 39 6.26 0.19 -4.22
CA LYS A 39 6.86 1.47 -3.83
C LYS A 39 6.36 2.62 -4.72
N GLY A 40 6.33 3.81 -4.13
CA GLY A 40 5.81 5.02 -4.73
C GLY A 40 4.37 5.28 -4.32
N CYS A 41 4.10 6.46 -3.77
CA CYS A 41 2.76 6.93 -3.46
C CYS A 41 2.65 8.42 -3.80
N PRO A 42 1.60 8.87 -4.49
CA PRO A 42 1.40 10.28 -4.82
C PRO A 42 0.94 11.10 -3.61
N MET A 43 0.52 10.43 -2.51
CA MET A 43 0.05 11.07 -1.28
C MET A 43 1.09 11.02 -0.17
N LYS A 44 0.92 11.92 0.84
CA LYS A 44 1.73 12.01 2.06
C LYS A 44 0.82 12.03 3.27
N CYS A 45 0.07 10.93 3.46
CA CYS A 45 -0.87 10.84 4.57
C CYS A 45 -0.14 10.94 5.91
N ILE A 46 -0.61 11.82 6.81
CA ILE A 46 0.00 12.04 8.13
C ILE A 46 -0.06 10.81 9.05
N TRP A 47 -0.91 9.83 8.72
CA TRP A 47 -1.04 8.55 9.43
C TRP A 47 -0.54 7.36 8.62
N CYS A 48 0.37 7.56 7.66
CA CYS A 48 0.80 6.47 6.78
C CYS A 48 1.48 5.33 7.58
N HIS A 49 0.99 4.11 7.40
CA HIS A 49 1.55 2.92 8.05
C HIS A 49 2.72 2.30 7.29
N ASN A 50 2.90 2.69 6.03
CA ASN A 50 3.94 2.16 5.14
C ASN A 50 4.83 3.29 4.59
N PRO A 51 5.58 4.02 5.46
CA PRO A 51 6.47 5.10 5.00
C PRO A 51 7.53 4.61 4.02
N GLU A 52 7.93 3.33 4.08
CA GLU A 52 8.80 2.65 3.13
C GLU A 52 8.20 2.54 1.71
N GLY A 53 6.88 2.66 1.60
CA GLY A 53 6.16 2.69 0.32
C GLY A 53 6.03 4.08 -0.31
N LEU A 54 6.38 5.18 0.39
CA LEU A 54 6.18 6.53 -0.13
C LEU A 54 7.12 6.88 -1.29
N SER A 55 8.40 6.54 -1.16
CA SER A 55 9.40 6.73 -2.21
C SER A 55 9.35 5.60 -3.22
N ALA A 56 9.44 5.89 -4.52
CA ALA A 56 9.62 4.87 -5.56
C ALA A 56 11.05 4.29 -5.58
N LEU A 57 12.01 5.00 -5.00
CA LEU A 57 13.42 4.58 -4.96
C LEU A 57 13.68 3.62 -3.79
N PRO A 58 14.65 2.71 -3.91
CA PRO A 58 15.12 1.90 -2.79
C PRO A 58 15.59 2.78 -1.62
N GLN A 59 15.43 2.28 -0.40
CA GLN A 59 15.83 2.98 0.83
C GLN A 59 16.43 1.97 1.81
N LEU A 60 17.50 2.37 2.51
CA LEU A 60 18.05 1.60 3.61
C LEU A 60 17.44 2.09 4.94
N ALA A 61 16.73 1.21 5.62
CA ALA A 61 16.26 1.44 6.98
C ALA A 61 17.34 1.02 7.99
N TYR A 62 17.47 1.78 9.07
CA TYR A 62 18.33 1.46 10.20
C TYR A 62 17.52 1.50 11.50
N TYR A 63 17.23 0.33 12.03
CA TYR A 63 16.54 0.13 13.30
C TYR A 63 17.57 0.13 14.44
N GLU A 64 17.85 1.30 14.99
CA GLU A 64 18.89 1.49 16.01
C GLU A 64 18.68 0.57 17.23
N ASN A 65 17.45 0.44 17.71
CA ASN A 65 17.10 -0.42 18.84
C ASN A 65 17.35 -1.92 18.60
N SER A 66 17.44 -2.35 17.33
CA SER A 66 17.76 -3.74 16.96
C SER A 66 19.26 -3.94 16.73
N CYS A 67 20.06 -2.87 16.76
CA CYS A 67 21.48 -2.95 16.46
C CYS A 67 22.26 -3.48 17.69
N VAL A 68 22.99 -4.58 17.47
CA VAL A 68 23.89 -5.18 18.48
C VAL A 68 25.33 -4.70 18.36
N SER A 69 25.60 -3.67 17.58
CA SER A 69 26.92 -3.05 17.37
C SER A 69 28.02 -4.04 17.00
N CYS A 70 27.70 -5.09 16.21
CA CYS A 70 28.69 -6.09 15.77
C CYS A 70 29.65 -5.57 14.69
N LEU A 71 29.41 -4.38 14.14
CA LEU A 71 30.22 -3.63 13.18
C LEU A 71 30.49 -4.35 11.83
N ARG A 72 29.78 -5.42 11.50
CA ARG A 72 29.90 -6.09 10.19
C ARG A 72 29.57 -5.16 9.03
N CYS A 73 28.60 -4.28 9.20
CA CYS A 73 28.23 -3.27 8.22
C CYS A 73 29.39 -2.31 7.87
N VAL A 74 30.31 -2.06 8.81
CA VAL A 74 31.49 -1.22 8.57
C VAL A 74 32.44 -1.89 7.59
N SER A 75 32.68 -3.21 7.73
CA SER A 75 33.65 -3.94 6.90
C SER A 75 33.15 -4.18 5.47
N VAL A 76 31.81 -4.18 5.24
CA VAL A 76 31.23 -4.48 3.92
C VAL A 76 30.75 -3.25 3.16
N CYS A 77 30.78 -2.06 3.79
CA CYS A 77 30.29 -0.84 3.14
C CYS A 77 31.31 -0.24 2.17
N PRO A 78 31.07 -0.23 0.85
CA PRO A 78 32.03 0.30 -0.12
C PRO A 78 32.23 1.81 -0.02
N ASN A 79 31.27 2.53 0.57
CA ASN A 79 31.26 4.00 0.64
C ASN A 79 31.54 4.53 2.06
N ASN A 80 31.95 3.67 3.00
CA ASN A 80 32.21 4.06 4.39
C ASN A 80 31.05 4.81 5.04
N ALA A 81 29.80 4.42 4.69
CA ALA A 81 28.60 5.01 5.29
C ALA A 81 28.36 4.51 6.73
N HIS A 82 29.05 3.46 7.15
CA HIS A 82 28.99 2.92 8.51
C HIS A 82 30.34 3.09 9.21
N THR A 83 30.33 3.49 10.48
CA THR A 83 31.53 3.62 11.30
C THR A 83 31.28 3.03 12.70
N GLY A 84 32.36 2.61 13.37
CA GLY A 84 32.34 2.15 14.75
C GLY A 84 33.21 3.04 15.61
N VAL A 85 32.64 3.62 16.67
CA VAL A 85 33.37 4.44 17.62
C VAL A 85 33.13 3.90 19.04
N LYS A 86 34.17 3.49 19.72
CA LYS A 86 34.10 2.90 21.08
C LYS A 86 33.08 1.75 21.20
N GLY A 87 32.99 0.92 20.14
CA GLY A 87 32.06 -0.21 20.11
C GLY A 87 30.60 0.16 19.76
N VAL A 88 30.31 1.40 19.43
CA VAL A 88 28.98 1.86 19.01
C VAL A 88 28.96 2.06 17.49
N HIS A 89 27.91 1.60 16.85
CA HIS A 89 27.71 1.75 15.41
C HIS A 89 27.07 3.10 15.09
N PHE A 90 27.57 3.77 14.04
CA PHE A 90 27.01 4.99 13.46
C PHE A 90 26.76 4.81 11.97
N PHE A 91 25.64 5.33 11.47
CA PHE A 91 25.25 5.31 10.07
C PHE A 91 25.11 6.74 9.49
N ASP A 92 25.95 7.07 8.53
CA ASP A 92 25.92 8.32 7.76
C ASP A 92 25.15 8.11 6.45
N ARG A 93 23.87 8.53 6.43
CA ARG A 93 23.01 8.38 5.25
C ARG A 93 23.50 9.17 4.03
N SER A 94 24.23 10.27 4.24
CA SER A 94 24.73 11.10 3.14
C SER A 94 25.74 10.38 2.25
N LYS A 95 26.44 9.37 2.80
CA LYS A 95 27.40 8.53 2.10
C LYS A 95 26.77 7.26 1.51
N CYS A 96 25.52 6.95 1.86
CA CYS A 96 24.88 5.69 1.48
C CYS A 96 24.40 5.71 0.03
N VAL A 97 24.88 4.77 -0.78
CA VAL A 97 24.44 4.54 -2.16
C VAL A 97 23.36 3.46 -2.28
N VAL A 98 22.80 3.02 -1.17
CA VAL A 98 21.69 2.06 -1.09
C VAL A 98 21.99 0.72 -1.80
N CYS A 99 23.25 0.25 -1.80
CA CYS A 99 23.66 -1.02 -2.43
C CYS A 99 23.12 -2.26 -1.70
N GLY A 100 22.73 -2.15 -0.43
CA GLY A 100 22.15 -3.23 0.36
C GLY A 100 23.15 -4.24 0.96
N GLU A 101 24.46 -4.10 0.74
CA GLU A 101 25.45 -5.07 1.24
C GLU A 101 25.45 -5.16 2.77
N CYS A 102 25.29 -4.04 3.45
CA CYS A 102 25.18 -4.00 4.91
C CYS A 102 23.91 -4.71 5.42
N ALA A 103 22.78 -4.60 4.73
CA ALA A 103 21.54 -5.27 5.10
C ALA A 103 21.66 -6.81 4.94
N LYS A 104 22.29 -7.30 3.86
CA LYS A 104 22.54 -8.73 3.66
C LYS A 104 23.41 -9.35 4.74
N ASN A 105 24.30 -8.55 5.34
CA ASN A 105 25.27 -8.98 6.37
C ASN A 105 24.82 -8.65 7.79
N CYS A 106 23.64 -8.04 7.98
CA CYS A 106 23.13 -7.68 9.30
C CYS A 106 22.41 -8.85 9.96
N LEU A 107 23.05 -9.50 10.93
CA LEU A 107 22.50 -10.69 11.59
C LEU A 107 21.33 -10.36 12.54
N SER A 108 21.29 -9.15 13.09
CA SER A 108 20.20 -8.73 13.99
C SER A 108 19.00 -8.16 13.25
N GLY A 109 19.05 -8.03 11.90
CA GLY A 109 18.01 -7.39 11.13
C GLY A 109 17.88 -5.87 11.35
N ALA A 110 18.86 -5.24 12.02
CA ALA A 110 18.85 -3.80 12.27
C ALA A 110 18.96 -2.96 10.99
N LEU A 111 19.53 -3.52 9.92
CA LEU A 111 19.62 -2.88 8.60
C LEU A 111 18.76 -3.66 7.61
N GLU A 112 17.82 -2.96 6.98
CA GLU A 112 16.89 -3.54 6.00
C GLU A 112 16.84 -2.70 4.74
N LEU A 113 16.90 -3.35 3.57
CA LEU A 113 16.78 -2.68 2.27
C LEU A 113 15.34 -2.76 1.80
N TYR A 114 14.63 -1.64 1.80
CA TYR A 114 13.30 -1.51 1.21
C TYR A 114 13.39 -1.12 -0.25
N GLY A 115 12.88 -1.98 -1.10
CA GLY A 115 12.75 -1.74 -2.52
C GLY A 115 13.65 -2.65 -3.36
N LYS A 116 13.00 -3.50 -4.12
CA LYS A 116 13.58 -4.28 -5.21
C LYS A 116 12.74 -4.16 -6.44
N THR A 117 13.38 -4.03 -7.59
CA THR A 117 12.68 -4.06 -8.89
C THR A 117 12.46 -5.51 -9.29
N VAL A 118 11.21 -5.85 -9.64
CA VAL A 118 10.83 -7.21 -10.05
C VAL A 118 10.12 -7.18 -11.39
N THR A 119 10.25 -8.27 -12.17
CA THR A 119 9.44 -8.53 -13.34
C THR A 119 8.21 -9.38 -12.97
N VAL A 120 7.17 -9.37 -13.81
CA VAL A 120 6.01 -10.27 -13.64
C VAL A 120 6.44 -11.73 -13.64
N LYS A 121 7.45 -12.10 -14.46
CA LYS A 121 8.00 -13.45 -14.52
C LYS A 121 8.61 -13.91 -13.19
N GLN A 122 9.30 -13.01 -12.49
CA GLN A 122 9.89 -13.30 -11.17
C GLN A 122 8.83 -13.35 -10.06
N LEU A 123 7.84 -12.46 -10.12
CA LEU A 123 6.86 -12.32 -9.04
C LEU A 123 5.76 -13.40 -9.08
N LEU A 124 5.30 -13.75 -10.29
CA LEU A 124 4.16 -14.67 -10.47
C LEU A 124 4.34 -16.03 -9.78
N PRO A 125 5.48 -16.74 -9.86
CA PRO A 125 5.66 -18.00 -9.13
C PRO A 125 5.50 -17.81 -7.63
N VAL A 126 6.10 -16.77 -7.05
CA VAL A 126 6.08 -16.49 -5.60
C VAL A 126 4.66 -16.28 -5.10
N VAL A 127 3.85 -15.45 -5.79
CA VAL A 127 2.47 -15.20 -5.36
C VAL A 127 1.52 -16.37 -5.64
N CYS A 128 1.94 -17.36 -6.43
CA CYS A 128 1.16 -18.59 -6.68
C CYS A 128 1.49 -19.73 -5.70
N GLU A 129 2.52 -19.61 -4.86
CA GLU A 129 2.90 -20.66 -3.91
C GLU A 129 1.77 -21.04 -2.94
N ASP A 130 0.90 -20.08 -2.59
CA ASP A 130 -0.19 -20.26 -1.64
C ASP A 130 -1.55 -20.57 -2.32
N ALA A 131 -1.55 -21.01 -3.58
CA ALA A 131 -2.78 -21.22 -4.37
C ALA A 131 -3.81 -22.15 -3.70
N ASP A 132 -3.37 -23.17 -2.96
CA ASP A 132 -4.27 -24.08 -2.24
C ASP A 132 -4.95 -23.37 -1.05
N PHE A 133 -4.23 -22.51 -0.34
CA PHE A 133 -4.81 -21.69 0.73
C PHE A 133 -5.85 -20.70 0.18
N TYR A 134 -5.57 -20.10 -0.99
CA TYR A 134 -6.54 -19.20 -1.64
C TYR A 134 -7.83 -19.94 -1.98
N ARG A 135 -7.72 -21.12 -2.59
CA ARG A 135 -8.87 -21.93 -2.99
C ARG A 135 -9.73 -22.33 -1.80
N ASN A 136 -9.11 -22.73 -0.69
CA ASN A 136 -9.80 -23.20 0.49
C ASN A 136 -10.44 -22.08 1.32
N SER A 137 -9.92 -20.86 1.24
CA SER A 137 -10.40 -19.72 2.04
C SER A 137 -11.24 -18.71 1.24
N GLY A 138 -11.34 -18.87 -0.09
CA GLY A 138 -11.89 -17.82 -0.97
C GLY A 138 -10.98 -16.62 -1.12
N GLY A 139 -9.71 -16.76 -0.76
CA GLY A 139 -8.68 -15.71 -0.85
C GLY A 139 -8.01 -15.60 -2.21
N GLY A 140 -6.81 -15.00 -2.26
CA GLY A 140 -6.09 -14.80 -3.51
C GLY A 140 -4.91 -13.85 -3.39
N VAL A 141 -4.68 -13.02 -4.41
CA VAL A 141 -3.57 -12.06 -4.43
C VAL A 141 -4.12 -10.63 -4.38
N THR A 142 -3.50 -9.79 -3.55
CA THR A 142 -3.79 -8.36 -3.46
C THR A 142 -2.58 -7.55 -3.91
N LEU A 143 -2.79 -6.58 -4.77
CA LEU A 143 -1.78 -5.57 -5.13
C LEU A 143 -2.05 -4.31 -4.32
N SER A 144 -1.09 -3.88 -3.51
CA SER A 144 -1.20 -2.80 -2.53
C SER A 144 0.13 -2.00 -2.44
N GLY A 145 0.43 -1.37 -1.31
CA GLY A 145 1.72 -0.73 -1.02
C GLY A 145 1.62 0.76 -0.82
N GLY A 146 2.39 1.53 -1.59
CA GLY A 146 2.18 2.95 -1.77
C GLY A 146 0.93 3.19 -2.63
N GLU A 147 1.09 3.16 -3.95
CA GLU A 147 -0.02 3.13 -4.93
C GLU A 147 0.37 2.21 -6.08
N CYS A 148 -0.18 1.01 -6.11
CA CYS A 148 0.18 -0.01 -7.10
C CYS A 148 -0.21 0.41 -8.53
N LEU A 149 -1.28 1.20 -8.70
CA LEU A 149 -1.76 1.65 -10.01
C LEU A 149 -0.86 2.71 -10.68
N LEU A 150 0.19 3.21 -10.01
CA LEU A 150 1.28 3.92 -10.69
C LEU A 150 1.99 3.01 -11.71
N TYR A 151 1.88 1.70 -11.55
CA TYR A 151 2.45 0.67 -12.43
C TYR A 151 1.34 -0.14 -13.12
N ALA A 152 0.32 0.55 -13.64
CA ALA A 152 -0.91 -0.07 -14.15
C ALA A 152 -0.67 -1.17 -15.19
N ASP A 153 0.29 -1.01 -16.10
CA ASP A 153 0.61 -2.05 -17.10
C ASP A 153 1.22 -3.31 -16.49
N PHE A 154 2.08 -3.14 -15.49
CA PHE A 154 2.61 -4.26 -14.71
C PHE A 154 1.49 -4.97 -13.95
N CYS A 155 0.66 -4.21 -13.24
CA CYS A 155 -0.50 -4.75 -12.51
C CYS A 155 -1.45 -5.50 -13.44
N ARG A 156 -1.80 -4.91 -14.60
CA ARG A 156 -2.63 -5.55 -15.63
C ARG A 156 -2.07 -6.91 -16.05
N GLN A 157 -0.78 -6.98 -16.34
CA GLN A 157 -0.15 -8.22 -16.79
C GLN A 157 -0.16 -9.30 -15.69
N LEU A 158 0.17 -8.91 -14.45
CA LEU A 158 0.18 -9.83 -13.31
C LEU A 158 -1.24 -10.34 -13.00
N LEU A 159 -2.22 -9.42 -12.86
CA LEU A 159 -3.62 -9.76 -12.58
C LEU A 159 -4.21 -10.69 -13.66
N ARG A 160 -3.96 -10.40 -14.95
CA ARG A 160 -4.37 -11.26 -16.04
C ARG A 160 -3.84 -12.69 -15.91
N LYS A 161 -2.54 -12.84 -15.56
CA LYS A 161 -1.91 -14.14 -15.38
C LYS A 161 -2.45 -14.88 -14.15
N LEU A 162 -2.83 -14.17 -13.10
CA LEU A 162 -3.49 -14.73 -11.91
C LEU A 162 -4.92 -15.21 -12.24
N LYS A 163 -5.71 -14.40 -12.95
CA LYS A 163 -7.05 -14.79 -13.41
C LYS A 163 -7.04 -16.02 -14.30
N GLN A 164 -6.07 -16.15 -15.20
CA GLN A 164 -5.87 -17.35 -16.04
C GLN A 164 -5.60 -18.62 -15.21
N ARG A 165 -5.19 -18.50 -13.95
CA ARG A 165 -4.97 -19.59 -12.98
C ARG A 165 -6.13 -19.79 -12.02
N GLY A 166 -7.24 -19.05 -12.20
CA GLY A 166 -8.38 -19.11 -11.30
C GLY A 166 -8.13 -18.50 -9.92
N ILE A 167 -7.08 -17.68 -9.77
CA ILE A 167 -6.75 -17.03 -8.50
C ILE A 167 -7.53 -15.71 -8.41
N SER A 168 -8.21 -15.51 -7.27
CA SER A 168 -8.92 -14.27 -6.97
C SER A 168 -7.94 -13.10 -6.82
N THR A 169 -8.36 -11.93 -7.32
CA THR A 169 -7.51 -10.75 -7.42
C THR A 169 -8.16 -9.55 -6.74
N ALA A 170 -7.35 -8.80 -5.98
CA ALA A 170 -7.76 -7.53 -5.40
C ALA A 170 -6.74 -6.44 -5.73
N VAL A 171 -7.23 -5.22 -5.88
CA VAL A 171 -6.42 -4.01 -6.03
C VAL A 171 -6.75 -3.06 -4.91
N ASP A 172 -5.76 -2.81 -4.04
CA ASP A 172 -5.84 -1.85 -2.93
C ASP A 172 -5.23 -0.52 -3.38
N THR A 173 -6.05 0.52 -3.43
CA THR A 173 -5.68 1.78 -4.06
C THR A 173 -6.21 2.99 -3.29
N CYS A 174 -5.40 4.05 -3.28
CA CYS A 174 -5.85 5.36 -2.83
C CYS A 174 -6.64 6.13 -3.90
N GLY A 175 -6.71 5.63 -5.12
CA GLY A 175 -7.46 6.21 -6.22
C GLY A 175 -6.88 7.47 -6.87
N TYR A 176 -5.72 7.95 -6.45
CA TYR A 176 -5.10 9.17 -7.01
C TYR A 176 -4.24 8.84 -8.24
N VAL A 177 -4.87 8.30 -9.26
CA VAL A 177 -4.27 7.90 -10.55
C VAL A 177 -5.23 8.25 -11.71
N PRO A 178 -4.76 8.34 -12.96
CA PRO A 178 -5.65 8.60 -14.09
C PRO A 178 -6.64 7.44 -14.30
N LYS A 179 -7.82 7.73 -14.86
CA LYS A 179 -8.88 6.73 -15.17
C LYS A 179 -8.37 5.56 -16.01
N SER A 180 -7.44 5.83 -16.93
CA SER A 180 -6.82 4.80 -17.78
C SER A 180 -6.09 3.72 -16.97
N ALA A 181 -5.59 4.02 -15.76
CA ALA A 181 -5.00 3.01 -14.90
C ALA A 181 -6.05 2.01 -14.39
N PHE A 182 -7.26 2.48 -14.07
CA PHE A 182 -8.39 1.62 -13.74
C PHE A 182 -8.84 0.80 -14.94
N ASP A 183 -8.99 1.43 -16.11
CA ASP A 183 -9.38 0.72 -17.37
C ASP A 183 -8.46 -0.45 -17.68
N ALA A 184 -7.16 -0.28 -17.42
CA ALA A 184 -6.16 -1.32 -17.66
C ALA A 184 -6.36 -2.56 -16.76
N VAL A 185 -6.77 -2.38 -15.51
CA VAL A 185 -6.82 -3.47 -14.50
C VAL A 185 -8.23 -4.01 -14.25
N MET A 186 -9.29 -3.22 -14.47
CA MET A 186 -10.69 -3.62 -14.21
C MET A 186 -11.07 -5.00 -14.75
N PRO A 187 -10.71 -5.39 -16.01
CA PRO A 187 -11.10 -6.70 -16.55
C PRO A 187 -10.50 -7.89 -15.78
N TYR A 188 -9.52 -7.65 -14.91
CA TYR A 188 -8.76 -8.67 -14.22
C TYR A 188 -8.81 -8.50 -12.70
N THR A 189 -9.68 -7.62 -12.18
CA THR A 189 -9.83 -7.32 -10.76
C THR A 189 -11.20 -7.78 -10.27
N ASP A 190 -11.24 -8.65 -9.25
CA ASP A 190 -12.50 -9.11 -8.65
C ASP A 190 -13.07 -8.11 -7.65
N VAL A 191 -12.19 -7.42 -6.91
CA VAL A 191 -12.59 -6.40 -5.93
C VAL A 191 -11.54 -5.29 -5.85
N PHE A 192 -12.02 -4.06 -5.78
CA PHE A 192 -11.19 -2.91 -5.43
C PHE A 192 -11.34 -2.64 -3.93
N LEU A 193 -10.21 -2.64 -3.22
CA LEU A 193 -10.11 -2.13 -1.86
C LEU A 193 -9.79 -0.63 -1.99
N TYR A 194 -10.80 0.21 -1.79
CA TYR A 194 -10.71 1.60 -2.17
C TYR A 194 -10.69 2.52 -0.96
N ASP A 195 -9.62 3.28 -0.81
CA ASP A 195 -9.43 4.18 0.32
C ASP A 195 -10.19 5.51 0.15
N VAL A 196 -11.12 5.81 1.06
CA VAL A 196 -11.77 7.13 1.21
C VAL A 196 -11.30 7.76 2.51
N LYS A 197 -10.34 8.68 2.42
CA LYS A 197 -9.66 9.25 3.60
C LYS A 197 -10.41 10.44 4.20
N ALA A 198 -11.05 11.26 3.37
CA ALA A 198 -12.02 12.31 3.74
C ALA A 198 -12.79 12.72 2.48
N VAL A 199 -14.07 13.08 2.63
CA VAL A 199 -14.92 13.59 1.54
C VAL A 199 -14.79 15.11 1.40
N ASP A 200 -14.57 15.81 2.50
CA ASP A 200 -14.27 17.24 2.49
C ASP A 200 -12.85 17.48 1.94
N GLU A 201 -12.74 18.33 0.90
CA GLU A 201 -11.48 18.55 0.19
C GLU A 201 -10.41 19.18 1.08
N ASP A 202 -10.78 20.16 1.92
CA ASP A 202 -9.82 20.84 2.79
C ASP A 202 -9.27 19.90 3.86
N VAL A 203 -10.13 19.05 4.42
CA VAL A 203 -9.71 18.00 5.36
C VAL A 203 -8.79 17.01 4.66
N HIS A 204 -9.14 16.55 3.47
CA HIS A 204 -8.33 15.63 2.70
C HIS A 204 -6.97 16.22 2.36
N MET A 205 -6.93 17.47 1.89
CA MET A 205 -5.69 18.18 1.56
C MET A 205 -4.76 18.30 2.78
N ARG A 206 -5.29 18.69 3.93
CA ARG A 206 -4.50 18.78 5.18
C ARG A 206 -3.95 17.43 5.63
N CYS A 207 -4.72 16.36 5.44
CA CYS A 207 -4.34 15.03 5.90
C CYS A 207 -3.42 14.27 4.94
N THR A 208 -3.47 14.56 3.63
CA THR A 208 -2.82 13.74 2.60
C THR A 208 -1.91 14.51 1.66
N GLY A 209 -1.98 15.86 1.69
CA GLY A 209 -1.25 16.73 0.77
C GLY A 209 -1.80 16.74 -0.66
N ARG A 210 -3.02 16.19 -0.90
CA ARG A 210 -3.66 16.12 -2.22
C ARG A 210 -5.16 16.43 -2.15
N SER A 211 -5.72 16.97 -3.25
CA SER A 211 -7.17 17.08 -3.44
C SER A 211 -7.78 15.68 -3.56
N ASN A 212 -9.01 15.52 -3.06
CA ASN A 212 -9.76 14.27 -3.18
C ASN A 212 -10.62 14.18 -4.45
N ARG A 213 -10.70 15.25 -5.27
CA ARG A 213 -11.59 15.30 -6.45
C ARG A 213 -11.35 14.11 -7.39
N LEU A 214 -10.10 13.91 -7.79
CA LEU A 214 -9.75 12.78 -8.66
C LEU A 214 -10.09 11.42 -8.02
N ILE A 215 -9.89 11.29 -6.71
CA ILE A 215 -10.18 10.06 -5.95
C ILE A 215 -11.69 9.76 -5.97
N LEU A 216 -12.51 10.76 -5.62
CA LEU A 216 -13.96 10.59 -5.59
C LEU A 216 -14.55 10.38 -6.98
N ASP A 217 -14.02 11.08 -8.00
CA ASP A 217 -14.40 10.90 -9.41
C ASP A 217 -14.07 9.49 -9.91
N ASN A 218 -12.89 8.95 -9.53
CA ASN A 218 -12.50 7.60 -9.88
C ASN A 218 -13.35 6.54 -9.15
N LEU A 219 -13.70 6.78 -7.89
CA LEU A 219 -14.60 5.88 -7.15
C LEU A 219 -15.98 5.81 -7.82
N MET A 220 -16.57 6.97 -8.17
CA MET A 220 -17.82 7.01 -8.94
C MET A 220 -17.68 6.35 -10.30
N TYR A 221 -16.54 6.49 -10.95
CA TYR A 221 -16.28 5.87 -12.26
C TYR A 221 -16.28 4.34 -12.19
N ILE A 222 -15.55 3.73 -11.26
CA ILE A 222 -15.50 2.26 -11.12
C ILE A 222 -16.85 1.70 -10.61
N ASP A 223 -17.57 2.45 -9.76
CA ASP A 223 -18.94 2.10 -9.37
C ASP A 223 -19.87 2.08 -10.59
N GLY A 224 -19.82 3.12 -11.43
CA GLY A 224 -20.59 3.18 -12.68
C GLY A 224 -20.25 2.09 -13.70
N LYS A 225 -19.09 1.44 -13.56
CA LYS A 225 -18.69 0.27 -14.37
C LYS A 225 -19.13 -1.07 -13.76
N GLY A 226 -19.79 -1.07 -12.61
CA GLY A 226 -20.26 -2.27 -11.94
C GLY A 226 -19.18 -3.07 -11.21
N CYS A 227 -18.02 -2.46 -10.92
CA CYS A 227 -16.95 -3.11 -10.19
C CYS A 227 -17.37 -3.41 -8.74
N GLY A 228 -16.96 -4.56 -8.20
CA GLY A 228 -17.07 -4.84 -6.76
C GLY A 228 -16.11 -3.95 -5.97
N ILE A 229 -16.62 -3.24 -4.95
CA ILE A 229 -15.84 -2.28 -4.18
C ILE A 229 -15.97 -2.58 -2.68
N GLU A 230 -14.84 -2.76 -2.00
CA GLU A 230 -14.73 -2.62 -0.55
C GLU A 230 -14.16 -1.24 -0.26
N VAL A 231 -14.95 -0.36 0.34
CA VAL A 231 -14.48 0.97 0.74
C VAL A 231 -13.79 0.86 2.08
N ARG A 232 -12.57 1.41 2.17
CA ARG A 232 -11.77 1.50 3.37
C ARG A 232 -11.72 2.95 3.86
N VAL A 233 -12.13 3.18 5.08
CA VAL A 233 -12.18 4.52 5.68
C VAL A 233 -11.31 4.50 6.94
N PRO A 234 -10.11 5.08 6.92
CA PRO A 234 -9.32 5.26 8.13
C PRO A 234 -10.08 6.21 9.07
N PHE A 235 -10.17 5.82 10.33
CA PHE A 235 -10.77 6.66 11.39
C PHE A 235 -9.67 7.21 12.28
N VAL A 236 -9.38 8.50 12.14
CA VAL A 236 -8.25 9.18 12.81
C VAL A 236 -8.78 10.33 13.63
N PRO A 237 -8.90 10.18 14.96
CA PRO A 237 -9.47 11.20 15.85
C PRO A 237 -8.74 12.54 15.77
N GLY A 238 -9.52 13.62 15.70
CA GLY A 238 -9.02 14.99 15.56
C GLY A 238 -8.64 15.38 14.12
N TYR A 239 -8.71 14.48 13.16
CA TYR A 239 -8.35 14.74 11.76
C TYR A 239 -9.53 14.53 10.81
N ASN A 240 -10.03 13.31 10.66
CA ASN A 240 -11.12 12.98 9.75
C ASN A 240 -12.36 12.38 10.45
N ASP A 241 -12.34 12.18 11.74
CA ASP A 241 -13.44 11.62 12.55
C ASP A 241 -14.74 12.37 12.36
N ARG A 242 -14.71 13.71 12.24
CA ARG A 242 -15.88 14.55 11.99
C ARG A 242 -16.44 14.45 10.56
N GLN A 243 -15.79 13.69 9.69
CA GLN A 243 -16.22 13.51 8.30
C GLN A 243 -17.14 12.31 8.09
N MET A 244 -17.37 11.48 9.12
CA MET A 244 -18.07 10.18 8.97
C MET A 244 -19.49 10.36 8.41
N GLN A 245 -20.23 11.39 8.79
CA GLN A 245 -21.55 11.66 8.22
C GLN A 245 -21.49 12.04 6.73
N LYS A 246 -20.59 12.96 6.35
CA LYS A 246 -20.41 13.34 4.95
C LYS A 246 -19.96 12.14 4.12
N THR A 247 -19.08 11.31 4.70
CA THR A 247 -18.59 10.07 4.06
C THR A 247 -19.75 9.10 3.84
N ALA A 248 -20.59 8.85 4.86
CA ALA A 248 -21.76 7.99 4.74
C ALA A 248 -22.74 8.48 3.66
N MET A 249 -23.04 9.79 3.66
CA MET A 249 -23.90 10.43 2.64
C MET A 249 -23.33 10.29 1.22
N PHE A 250 -22.01 10.38 1.05
CA PHE A 250 -21.39 10.19 -0.26
C PHE A 250 -21.46 8.73 -0.69
N LEU A 251 -21.07 7.80 0.17
CA LEU A 251 -21.02 6.37 -0.11
C LEU A 251 -22.41 5.78 -0.38
N SER A 252 -23.46 6.27 0.28
CA SER A 252 -24.84 5.78 0.07
C SER A 252 -25.39 6.03 -1.34
N ARG A 253 -24.72 6.86 -2.15
CA ARG A 253 -25.09 7.10 -3.56
C ARG A 253 -24.51 6.07 -4.52
N LEU A 254 -23.54 5.26 -4.06
CA LEU A 254 -22.87 4.25 -4.86
C LEU A 254 -23.64 2.93 -4.81
N LYS A 255 -23.60 2.14 -5.89
CA LYS A 255 -24.47 0.97 -6.09
C LYS A 255 -23.73 -0.36 -5.91
N ASN A 256 -22.41 -0.36 -6.05
CA ASN A 256 -21.59 -1.58 -6.11
C ASN A 256 -20.66 -1.75 -4.92
N ILE A 257 -20.95 -1.03 -3.81
CA ILE A 257 -20.23 -1.23 -2.56
C ILE A 257 -20.62 -2.59 -1.98
N LYS A 258 -19.65 -3.49 -1.88
CA LYS A 258 -19.82 -4.82 -1.27
C LYS A 258 -19.58 -4.77 0.23
N LYS A 259 -18.72 -3.86 0.69
CA LYS A 259 -18.33 -3.73 2.09
C LYS A 259 -17.79 -2.33 2.38
N VAL A 260 -18.09 -1.80 3.56
CA VAL A 260 -17.43 -0.62 4.13
C VAL A 260 -16.68 -1.05 5.37
N ARG A 261 -15.37 -0.83 5.39
CA ARG A 261 -14.51 -1.13 6.53
C ARG A 261 -13.95 0.15 7.13
N LEU A 262 -14.32 0.42 8.38
CA LEU A 262 -13.68 1.47 9.16
C LEU A 262 -12.38 0.93 9.75
N LEU A 263 -11.27 1.58 9.45
CA LEU A 263 -9.94 1.19 9.92
C LEU A 263 -9.54 2.07 11.11
N PRO A 264 -9.52 1.53 12.33
CA PRO A 264 -9.04 2.30 13.47
C PRO A 264 -7.57 2.66 13.28
N TYR A 265 -7.25 3.95 13.45
CA TYR A 265 -5.87 4.41 13.42
C TYR A 265 -5.07 3.79 14.56
N HIS A 266 -3.82 3.43 14.27
CA HIS A 266 -2.80 3.03 15.24
C HIS A 266 -1.44 3.66 14.89
N ASN A 267 -0.57 3.82 15.87
CA ASN A 267 0.71 4.53 15.73
C ASN A 267 1.95 3.60 15.59
N TYR A 268 1.74 2.33 15.20
CA TYR A 268 2.81 1.33 15.12
C TYR A 268 3.91 1.63 14.08
N ALA A 269 3.66 2.54 13.15
CA ALA A 269 4.63 2.90 12.12
C ALA A 269 5.80 3.77 12.63
N GLY A 270 5.77 4.23 13.89
CA GLY A 270 6.79 5.15 14.43
C GLY A 270 8.23 4.65 14.28
N SER A 271 8.47 3.37 14.54
CA SER A 271 9.80 2.75 14.36
C SER A 271 10.27 2.76 12.90
N LYS A 272 9.36 2.60 11.93
CA LYS A 272 9.69 2.65 10.50
C LYS A 272 10.08 4.06 10.07
N TYR A 273 9.36 5.10 10.56
CA TYR A 273 9.72 6.50 10.30
C TYR A 273 11.12 6.81 10.83
N ALA A 274 11.40 6.46 12.08
CA ALA A 274 12.73 6.64 12.67
C ALA A 274 13.82 5.89 11.90
N ALA A 275 13.57 4.63 11.54
CA ALA A 275 14.51 3.81 10.78
C ALA A 275 14.82 4.36 9.38
N LEU A 276 13.88 5.10 8.78
CA LEU A 276 14.04 5.75 7.46
C LEU A 276 14.53 7.20 7.56
N ASP A 277 14.76 7.71 8.78
CA ASP A 277 15.12 9.11 9.05
C ASP A 277 14.08 10.10 8.49
N MET A 278 12.82 9.75 8.65
CA MET A 278 11.69 10.55 8.20
C MET A 278 11.09 11.33 9.38
N PRO A 279 10.59 12.55 9.15
CA PRO A 279 9.92 13.31 10.20
C PRO A 279 8.75 12.53 10.81
N LEU A 280 8.73 12.40 12.13
CA LEU A 280 7.67 11.74 12.87
C LEU A 280 6.58 12.76 13.20
N ALA A 281 5.51 12.76 12.43
CA ALA A 281 4.33 13.62 12.64
C ALA A 281 3.04 12.79 12.76
N LEU A 282 3.14 11.58 13.33
CA LEU A 282 1.98 10.69 13.48
C LEU A 282 0.98 11.27 14.49
N PRO A 283 -0.35 11.15 14.24
CA PRO A 283 -1.37 11.50 15.21
C PRO A 283 -1.14 10.82 16.56
N ALA A 284 -1.22 11.58 17.65
CA ALA A 284 -0.95 11.05 18.98
C ALA A 284 -2.13 10.26 19.57
N ARG A 285 -3.38 10.61 19.18
CA ARG A 285 -4.59 10.02 19.75
C ARG A 285 -5.06 8.81 18.95
N LEU A 286 -5.35 7.73 19.64
CA LEU A 286 -5.99 6.54 19.09
C LEU A 286 -7.51 6.64 19.25
N PRO A 287 -8.32 6.02 18.36
CA PRO A 287 -9.76 5.93 18.54
C PRO A 287 -10.13 5.03 19.73
N SER A 288 -11.19 5.36 20.45
CA SER A 288 -11.78 4.44 21.43
C SER A 288 -12.75 3.47 20.76
N ASP A 289 -13.09 2.37 21.48
CA ASP A 289 -14.06 1.39 21.01
C ASP A 289 -15.46 2.03 20.84
N GLU A 290 -15.83 2.97 21.72
CA GLU A 290 -17.09 3.69 21.65
C GLU A 290 -17.15 4.60 20.40
N GLU A 291 -16.05 5.29 20.08
CA GLU A 291 -15.97 6.12 18.87
C GLU A 291 -16.08 5.27 17.61
N MET A 292 -15.41 4.11 17.59
CA MET A 292 -15.49 3.17 16.47
C MET A 292 -16.90 2.57 16.35
N ALA A 293 -17.54 2.22 17.45
CA ALA A 293 -18.91 1.71 17.47
C ALA A 293 -19.90 2.77 16.95
N ALA A 294 -19.78 4.02 17.42
CA ALA A 294 -20.60 5.13 16.97
C ALA A 294 -20.43 5.41 15.47
N ALA A 295 -19.20 5.39 14.98
CA ALA A 295 -18.90 5.57 13.56
C ALA A 295 -19.50 4.44 12.71
N ARG A 296 -19.40 3.18 13.14
CA ARG A 296 -20.03 2.02 12.45
C ARG A 296 -21.57 2.16 12.46
N ALA A 297 -22.17 2.52 13.58
CA ALA A 297 -23.61 2.72 13.70
C ALA A 297 -24.10 3.83 12.75
N LEU A 298 -23.36 4.93 12.67
CA LEU A 298 -23.63 6.02 11.73
C LEU A 298 -23.58 5.54 10.28
N MET A 299 -22.56 4.79 9.87
CA MET A 299 -22.49 4.24 8.51
C MET A 299 -23.66 3.30 8.21
N ARG A 300 -24.04 2.43 9.17
CA ARG A 300 -25.20 1.53 9.05
C ARG A 300 -26.52 2.26 8.91
N SER A 301 -26.69 3.44 9.54
CA SER A 301 -27.90 4.26 9.42
C SER A 301 -28.15 4.80 8.00
N TYR A 302 -27.11 4.79 7.15
CA TYR A 302 -27.19 5.10 5.71
C TYR A 302 -27.32 3.84 4.84
N ALA A 303 -27.73 2.70 5.42
CA ALA A 303 -27.88 1.41 4.75
C ALA A 303 -26.58 0.89 4.08
N LEU A 304 -25.40 1.29 4.57
CA LEU A 304 -24.12 0.82 4.06
C LEU A 304 -23.77 -0.56 4.65
N PRO A 305 -23.17 -1.48 3.87
CA PRO A 305 -22.77 -2.83 4.31
C PRO A 305 -21.49 -2.77 5.14
N VAL A 306 -21.57 -2.35 6.40
CA VAL A 306 -20.42 -2.14 7.29
C VAL A 306 -19.93 -3.47 7.84
N ALA A 307 -18.63 -3.75 7.64
CA ALA A 307 -17.93 -4.87 8.26
C ALA A 307 -17.76 -4.65 9.79
N GLU A 308 -17.65 -5.74 10.53
CA GLU A 308 -17.36 -5.72 11.98
C GLU A 308 -15.90 -5.41 12.28
#